data_60fd2381fd6b9af54640eb3fc88c8077
#
_entry.id   60fd2381fd6b9af54640eb3fc88c8077
#
_cell.length_a   1.000
_cell.length_b   1.000
_cell.length_c   1.000
_cell.angle_alpha   90.00
_cell.angle_beta   90.00
_cell.angle_gamma   90.00
#
_symmetry.space_group_name_H-M   'P 1'
#
loop_
_entity.id
_entity.type
_entity.pdbx_description
1 polymer ?
#
loop_
_entity_poly.entity_id
_entity_poly.type
_entity_poly.pdbx_seq_one_letter_code
_entity_poly.pdbx_strand_id
1 'polypeptide(L)'
;MDFSFEAGRVRLRNLRPSDLPEFAAYRADPNVARFQGFDPYTEAQAAAFIAEQAGATVPAAPGNWVQLAIARADDDQLLGDCALHRYAHEPRFGEMGITLAPRWQGQGYAQDALRGLLRYCFSELSMHRMLALVDTRNLPCVALLESVGLRREAHFRHNGWYKGEWCDEYQYALLHIAVPE
;
A
#
# COMPACT_ATOMS: atom_id res chain seq x y z
N MET A 1 -14.96 -0.97 -15.99
CA MET A 1 -15.26 -2.03 -15.00
C MET A 1 -14.53 -1.67 -13.73
N ASP A 2 -15.22 -1.76 -12.61
CA ASP A 2 -14.56 -1.55 -11.32
C ASP A 2 -13.61 -2.72 -11.05
N PHE A 3 -12.36 -2.41 -10.78
CA PHE A 3 -11.37 -3.41 -10.42
C PHE A 3 -11.60 -3.88 -8.97
N SER A 4 -11.62 -5.18 -8.76
CA SER A 4 -11.64 -5.76 -7.40
C SER A 4 -11.20 -7.22 -7.38
N PHE A 5 -10.61 -7.67 -6.27
CA PHE A 5 -10.32 -9.07 -5.99
C PHE A 5 -10.28 -9.35 -4.49
N GLU A 6 -10.58 -10.60 -4.12
CA GLU A 6 -10.59 -11.05 -2.73
C GLU A 6 -9.16 -11.39 -2.25
N ALA A 7 -8.88 -11.02 -1.02
CA ALA A 7 -7.59 -11.22 -0.34
C ALA A 7 -7.82 -11.62 1.14
N GLY A 8 -8.15 -12.89 1.37
CA GLY A 8 -8.50 -13.37 2.71
C GLY A 8 -9.79 -12.71 3.23
N ARG A 9 -9.69 -12.00 4.35
CA ARG A 9 -10.83 -11.30 4.98
C ARG A 9 -11.08 -9.90 4.41
N VAL A 10 -10.30 -9.48 3.40
CA VAL A 10 -10.45 -8.17 2.77
C VAL A 10 -10.64 -8.31 1.27
N ARG A 11 -11.16 -7.26 0.67
CA ARG A 11 -11.24 -7.03 -0.78
C ARG A 11 -10.38 -5.83 -1.13
N LEU A 12 -9.52 -5.98 -2.13
CA LEU A 12 -8.81 -4.86 -2.74
C LEU A 12 -9.60 -4.39 -3.95
N ARG A 13 -9.94 -3.10 -4.02
CA ARG A 13 -10.76 -2.51 -5.07
C ARG A 13 -10.40 -1.05 -5.34
N ASN A 14 -10.94 -0.49 -6.41
CA ASN A 14 -10.88 0.97 -6.58
C ASN A 14 -11.51 1.69 -5.37
N LEU A 15 -10.96 2.87 -5.04
CA LEU A 15 -11.60 3.80 -4.12
C LEU A 15 -12.92 4.28 -4.72
N ARG A 16 -13.91 4.58 -3.86
CA ARG A 16 -15.25 5.05 -4.23
C ARG A 16 -15.61 6.32 -3.47
N PRO A 17 -16.49 7.18 -4.00
CA PRO A 17 -16.95 8.36 -3.27
C PRO A 17 -17.55 8.03 -1.89
N SER A 18 -18.18 6.86 -1.74
CA SER A 18 -18.72 6.37 -0.46
C SER A 18 -17.66 6.09 0.60
N ASP A 19 -16.38 5.97 0.23
CA ASP A 19 -15.27 5.72 1.16
C ASP A 19 -14.84 7.01 1.89
N LEU A 20 -15.30 8.19 1.44
CA LEU A 20 -14.80 9.48 1.91
C LEU A 20 -14.83 9.65 3.44
N PRO A 21 -15.89 9.31 4.16
CA PRO A 21 -15.92 9.52 5.61
C PRO A 21 -14.80 8.80 6.35
N GLU A 22 -14.57 7.53 6.01
CA GLU A 22 -13.53 6.70 6.61
C GLU A 22 -12.13 7.10 6.14
N PHE A 23 -11.98 7.33 4.84
CA PHE A 23 -10.73 7.75 4.24
C PHE A 23 -10.25 9.08 4.84
N ALA A 24 -11.12 10.08 4.91
CA ALA A 24 -10.80 11.39 5.49
C ALA A 24 -10.42 11.27 6.97
N ALA A 25 -11.14 10.44 7.73
CA ALA A 25 -10.89 10.27 9.16
C ALA A 25 -9.47 9.76 9.46
N TYR A 26 -9.01 8.68 8.79
CA TYR A 26 -7.66 8.18 9.09
C TYR A 26 -6.56 8.97 8.37
N ARG A 27 -6.84 9.60 7.23
CA ARG A 27 -5.86 10.46 6.53
C ARG A 27 -5.63 11.79 7.25
N ALA A 28 -6.57 12.25 8.06
CA ALA A 28 -6.43 13.43 8.92
C ALA A 28 -5.65 13.13 10.22
N ASP A 29 -5.47 11.86 10.59
CA ASP A 29 -4.77 11.49 11.82
C ASP A 29 -3.25 11.68 11.70
N PRO A 30 -2.62 12.58 12.49
CA PRO A 30 -1.18 12.79 12.43
C PRO A 30 -0.37 11.56 12.82
N ASN A 31 -0.90 10.63 13.63
CA ASN A 31 -0.21 9.38 13.95
C ASN A 31 -0.17 8.44 12.74
N VAL A 32 -1.21 8.42 11.92
CA VAL A 32 -1.23 7.69 10.64
C VAL A 32 -0.26 8.33 9.65
N ALA A 33 -0.28 9.65 9.52
CA ALA A 33 0.58 10.38 8.61
C ALA A 33 2.07 10.36 8.99
N ARG A 34 2.39 10.02 10.25
CA ARG A 34 3.76 10.14 10.80
C ARG A 34 4.85 9.51 9.94
N PHE A 35 4.62 8.31 9.40
CA PHE A 35 5.57 7.55 8.58
C PHE A 35 5.15 7.47 7.12
N GLN A 36 4.24 8.32 6.68
CA GLN A 36 3.71 8.33 5.32
C GLN A 36 4.26 9.53 4.55
N GLY A 37 4.29 9.42 3.23
CA GLY A 37 4.71 10.49 2.32
C GLY A 37 3.72 11.65 2.21
N PHE A 38 2.60 11.63 2.97
CA PHE A 38 1.59 12.69 2.98
C PHE A 38 1.50 13.36 4.35
N ASP A 39 1.08 14.62 4.39
CA ASP A 39 0.67 15.33 5.59
C ASP A 39 -0.82 15.04 5.89
N PRO A 40 -1.30 15.23 7.15
CA PRO A 40 -2.70 15.06 7.47
C PRO A 40 -3.60 15.80 6.48
N TYR A 41 -4.55 15.07 5.88
CA TYR A 41 -5.46 15.64 4.88
C TYR A 41 -6.58 16.44 5.52
N THR A 42 -6.98 17.50 4.85
CA THR A 42 -8.33 18.06 5.02
C THR A 42 -9.35 17.17 4.30
N GLU A 43 -10.63 17.29 4.66
CA GLU A 43 -11.70 16.55 3.98
C GLU A 43 -11.75 16.85 2.48
N ALA A 44 -11.52 18.11 2.08
CA ALA A 44 -11.48 18.51 0.67
C ALA A 44 -10.32 17.81 -0.08
N GLN A 45 -9.14 17.68 0.54
CA GLN A 45 -8.02 16.95 -0.04
C GLN A 45 -8.32 15.44 -0.16
N ALA A 46 -8.97 14.86 0.86
CA ALA A 46 -9.40 13.47 0.80
C ALA A 46 -10.40 13.21 -0.33
N ALA A 47 -11.39 14.10 -0.49
CA ALA A 47 -12.38 14.03 -1.55
C ALA A 47 -11.75 14.15 -2.94
N ALA A 48 -10.82 15.10 -3.12
CA ALA A 48 -10.08 15.27 -4.38
C ALA A 48 -9.24 14.04 -4.72
N PHE A 49 -8.55 13.47 -3.74
CA PHE A 49 -7.74 12.25 -3.91
C PHE A 49 -8.62 11.05 -4.33
N ILE A 50 -9.75 10.84 -3.65
CA ILE A 50 -10.69 9.77 -4.03
C ILE A 50 -11.21 9.97 -5.46
N ALA A 51 -11.58 11.20 -5.83
CA ALA A 51 -12.08 11.50 -7.17
C ALA A 51 -11.02 11.19 -8.25
N GLU A 52 -9.76 11.47 -7.98
CA GLU A 52 -8.64 11.13 -8.87
C GLU A 52 -8.46 9.60 -8.99
N GLN A 53 -8.51 8.88 -7.87
CA GLN A 53 -8.21 7.44 -7.83
C GLN A 53 -9.40 6.55 -8.21
N ALA A 54 -10.63 7.01 -8.07
CA ALA A 54 -11.84 6.21 -8.34
C ALA A 54 -11.94 5.71 -9.79
N GLY A 55 -11.40 6.48 -10.75
CA GLY A 55 -11.34 6.11 -12.16
C GLY A 55 -10.00 5.51 -12.60
N ALA A 56 -9.08 5.27 -11.69
CA ALA A 56 -7.75 4.80 -12.02
C ALA A 56 -7.77 3.39 -12.61
N THR A 57 -7.03 3.19 -13.69
CA THR A 57 -6.81 1.86 -14.27
C THR A 57 -5.86 1.05 -13.39
N VAL A 58 -6.22 -0.21 -13.13
CA VAL A 58 -5.40 -1.13 -12.34
C VAL A 58 -4.94 -2.29 -13.21
N PRO A 59 -3.63 -2.54 -13.32
CA PRO A 59 -2.55 -1.73 -12.76
C PRO A 59 -2.40 -0.40 -13.51
N ALA A 60 -1.89 0.62 -12.82
CA ALA A 60 -1.52 1.87 -13.48
C ALA A 60 -0.43 1.65 -14.55
N ALA A 61 -0.34 2.55 -15.52
CA ALA A 61 0.77 2.55 -16.48
C ALA A 61 2.12 2.60 -15.75
N PRO A 62 3.18 1.94 -16.29
CA PRO A 62 4.50 2.02 -15.69
C PRO A 62 4.95 3.46 -15.43
N GLY A 63 5.52 3.69 -14.26
CA GLY A 63 5.89 5.03 -13.77
C GLY A 63 4.83 5.72 -12.91
N ASN A 64 3.61 5.17 -12.84
CA ASN A 64 2.52 5.75 -12.05
C ASN A 64 2.16 4.89 -10.84
N TRP A 65 1.64 5.54 -9.82
CA TRP A 65 1.02 4.90 -8.67
C TRP A 65 -0.48 4.70 -8.89
N VAL A 66 -1.02 3.65 -8.30
CA VAL A 66 -2.46 3.48 -8.11
C VAL A 66 -2.73 3.15 -6.65
N GLN A 67 -3.81 3.74 -6.12
CA GLN A 67 -4.24 3.50 -4.75
C GLN A 67 -5.49 2.63 -4.75
N LEU A 68 -5.44 1.54 -3.99
CA LEU A 68 -6.54 0.59 -3.83
C LEU A 68 -7.12 0.69 -2.43
N ALA A 69 -8.43 0.69 -2.32
CA ALA A 69 -9.13 0.52 -1.06
C ALA A 69 -8.87 -0.89 -0.50
N ILE A 70 -8.62 -0.98 0.79
CA ILE A 70 -8.69 -2.21 1.56
C ILE A 70 -10.06 -2.21 2.25
N ALA A 71 -11.00 -2.94 1.71
CA ALA A 71 -12.36 -3.07 2.25
C ALA A 71 -12.54 -4.42 2.95
N ARG A 72 -13.32 -4.48 4.01
CA ARG A 72 -13.67 -5.75 4.66
C ARG A 72 -14.58 -6.55 3.73
N ALA A 73 -14.31 -7.86 3.58
CA ALA A 73 -15.00 -8.70 2.61
C ALA A 73 -16.51 -8.83 2.90
N ASP A 74 -16.89 -8.83 4.17
CA ASP A 74 -18.26 -9.11 4.62
C ASP A 74 -19.25 -7.97 4.34
N ASP A 75 -18.83 -6.71 4.54
CA ASP A 75 -19.72 -5.56 4.51
C ASP A 75 -19.18 -4.38 3.68
N ASP A 76 -18.05 -4.59 2.97
CA ASP A 76 -17.39 -3.60 2.11
C ASP A 76 -16.92 -2.33 2.86
N GLN A 77 -16.85 -2.36 4.21
CA GLN A 77 -16.37 -1.24 5.00
C GLN A 77 -14.89 -0.95 4.71
N LEU A 78 -14.55 0.30 4.43
CA LEU A 78 -13.17 0.73 4.24
C LEU A 78 -12.37 0.57 5.55
N LEU A 79 -11.25 -0.16 5.48
CA LEU A 79 -10.31 -0.38 6.58
C LEU A 79 -9.04 0.46 6.43
N GLY A 80 -8.71 0.81 5.19
CA GLY A 80 -7.50 1.52 4.80
C GLY A 80 -7.27 1.47 3.30
N ASP A 81 -6.04 1.66 2.89
CA ASP A 81 -5.66 1.64 1.48
C ASP A 81 -4.26 1.05 1.27
N CYS A 82 -3.98 0.55 0.09
CA CYS A 82 -2.65 0.15 -0.33
C CYS A 82 -2.30 0.74 -1.69
N ALA A 83 -1.02 1.04 -1.87
CA ALA A 83 -0.48 1.61 -3.08
C ALA A 83 0.29 0.56 -3.88
N LEU A 84 0.19 0.64 -5.20
CA LEU A 84 1.00 -0.14 -6.13
C LEU A 84 1.62 0.81 -7.15
N HIS A 85 2.95 0.74 -7.29
CA HIS A 85 3.72 1.41 -8.32
C HIS A 85 4.45 0.38 -9.17
N ARG A 86 4.47 0.58 -10.48
CA ARG A 86 5.31 -0.19 -11.41
C ARG A 86 6.39 0.72 -11.96
N TYR A 87 7.65 0.29 -11.91
CA TYR A 87 8.75 1.12 -12.39
C TYR A 87 8.72 1.29 -13.92
N ALA A 88 8.95 2.52 -14.40
CA ALA A 88 8.94 2.81 -15.83
C ALA A 88 10.09 2.12 -16.59
N HIS A 89 11.26 2.00 -15.95
CA HIS A 89 12.46 1.41 -16.57
C HIS A 89 12.46 -0.14 -16.56
N GLU A 90 11.69 -0.75 -15.65
CA GLU A 90 11.52 -2.21 -15.57
C GLU A 90 10.12 -2.52 -15.01
N PRO A 91 9.11 -2.65 -15.88
CA PRO A 91 7.71 -2.84 -15.45
C PRO A 91 7.42 -4.13 -14.68
N ARG A 92 8.37 -5.07 -14.63
CA ARG A 92 8.29 -6.27 -13.79
C ARG A 92 8.75 -6.01 -12.35
N PHE A 93 9.23 -4.80 -12.06
CA PHE A 93 9.55 -4.37 -10.70
C PHE A 93 8.45 -3.44 -10.22
N GLY A 94 8.07 -3.60 -8.96
CA GLY A 94 7.08 -2.74 -8.34
C GLY A 94 7.41 -2.40 -6.91
N GLU A 95 6.74 -1.36 -6.45
CA GLU A 95 6.80 -0.90 -5.06
C GLU A 95 5.40 -0.85 -4.50
N MET A 96 5.26 -1.17 -3.22
CA MET A 96 3.98 -1.15 -2.53
C MET A 96 4.05 -0.35 -1.24
N GLY A 97 2.92 0.26 -0.89
CA GLY A 97 2.70 0.92 0.39
C GLY A 97 1.38 0.49 1.00
N ILE A 98 1.20 0.75 2.29
CA ILE A 98 -0.02 0.42 3.00
C ILE A 98 -0.31 1.41 4.12
N THR A 99 -1.59 1.72 4.29
CA THR A 99 -2.13 2.52 5.40
C THR A 99 -3.39 1.85 5.92
N LEU A 100 -3.49 1.60 7.22
CA LEU A 100 -4.73 1.17 7.87
C LEU A 100 -5.21 2.21 8.87
N ALA A 101 -6.52 2.41 8.95
CA ALA A 101 -7.13 3.17 10.03
C ALA A 101 -6.76 2.55 11.39
N PRO A 102 -6.42 3.36 12.43
CA PRO A 102 -5.89 2.86 13.69
C PRO A 102 -6.72 1.76 14.34
N ARG A 103 -8.05 1.88 14.27
CA ARG A 103 -8.98 0.88 14.85
C ARG A 103 -8.91 -0.52 14.21
N TRP A 104 -8.32 -0.64 13.02
CA TRP A 104 -8.19 -1.90 12.29
C TRP A 104 -6.79 -2.48 12.29
N GLN A 105 -5.84 -1.77 12.91
CA GLN A 105 -4.46 -2.25 13.07
C GLN A 105 -4.39 -3.40 14.09
N GLY A 106 -3.33 -4.22 13.98
CA GLY A 106 -3.09 -5.33 14.92
C GLY A 106 -4.04 -6.53 14.78
N GLN A 107 -4.95 -6.53 13.79
CA GLN A 107 -5.97 -7.58 13.61
C GLN A 107 -5.69 -8.50 12.40
N GLY A 108 -4.56 -8.33 11.73
CA GLY A 108 -4.13 -9.17 10.61
C GLY A 108 -4.68 -8.73 9.24
N TYR A 109 -5.53 -7.70 9.16
CA TYR A 109 -6.07 -7.21 7.87
C TYR A 109 -4.98 -6.71 6.90
N ALA A 110 -3.93 -6.06 7.43
CA ALA A 110 -2.80 -5.62 6.61
C ALA A 110 -2.06 -6.82 5.99
N GLN A 111 -1.90 -7.93 6.72
CA GLN A 111 -1.29 -9.15 6.20
C GLN A 111 -2.13 -9.75 5.06
N ASP A 112 -3.45 -9.83 5.26
CA ASP A 112 -4.36 -10.34 4.23
C ASP A 112 -4.27 -9.47 2.96
N ALA A 113 -4.31 -8.15 3.11
CA ALA A 113 -4.21 -7.20 2.00
C ALA A 113 -2.88 -7.33 1.23
N LEU A 114 -1.74 -7.31 1.94
CA LEU A 114 -0.43 -7.40 1.28
C LEU A 114 -0.19 -8.77 0.64
N ARG A 115 -0.61 -9.88 1.26
CA ARG A 115 -0.53 -11.21 0.63
C ARG A 115 -1.38 -11.28 -0.64
N GLY A 116 -2.57 -10.69 -0.62
CA GLY A 116 -3.41 -10.61 -1.80
C GLY A 116 -2.79 -9.75 -2.90
N LEU A 117 -2.25 -8.59 -2.56
CA LEU A 117 -1.57 -7.70 -3.51
C LEU A 117 -0.34 -8.38 -4.14
N LEU A 118 0.50 -9.03 -3.33
CA LEU A 118 1.66 -9.78 -3.81
C LEU A 118 1.26 -10.91 -4.75
N ARG A 119 0.22 -11.69 -4.40
CA ARG A 119 -0.31 -12.74 -5.28
C ARG A 119 -0.78 -12.15 -6.61
N TYR A 120 -1.56 -11.06 -6.59
CA TYR A 120 -2.00 -10.38 -7.80
C TYR A 120 -0.80 -9.92 -8.66
N CYS A 121 0.20 -9.28 -8.06
CA CYS A 121 1.37 -8.81 -8.76
C CYS A 121 2.16 -9.95 -9.42
N PHE A 122 2.35 -11.06 -8.74
CA PHE A 122 3.14 -12.18 -9.26
C PHE A 122 2.36 -13.05 -10.24
N SER A 123 1.09 -13.38 -9.95
CA SER A 123 0.30 -14.31 -10.78
C SER A 123 -0.36 -13.63 -11.97
N GLU A 124 -0.96 -12.45 -11.76
CA GLU A 124 -1.74 -11.78 -12.82
C GLU A 124 -0.89 -10.79 -13.63
N LEU A 125 0.04 -10.08 -12.97
CA LEU A 125 0.87 -9.08 -13.64
C LEU A 125 2.24 -9.62 -14.07
N SER A 126 2.57 -10.89 -13.74
CA SER A 126 3.85 -11.53 -14.05
C SER A 126 5.05 -10.68 -13.56
N MET A 127 4.89 -10.01 -12.42
CA MET A 127 5.97 -9.21 -11.85
C MET A 127 7.07 -10.13 -11.31
N HIS A 128 8.31 -9.67 -11.39
CA HIS A 128 9.48 -10.41 -10.91
C HIS A 128 9.87 -10.01 -9.48
N ARG A 129 9.65 -8.74 -9.12
CA ARG A 129 10.14 -8.18 -7.86
C ARG A 129 9.18 -7.15 -7.30
N MET A 130 8.85 -7.30 -6.02
CA MET A 130 8.08 -6.31 -5.26
C MET A 130 8.94 -5.74 -4.14
N LEU A 131 8.91 -4.42 -4.01
CA LEU A 131 9.68 -3.62 -3.07
C LEU A 131 8.77 -2.91 -2.07
N ALA A 132 9.32 -2.59 -0.90
CA ALA A 132 8.74 -1.64 0.04
C ALA A 132 9.87 -0.87 0.74
N LEU A 133 9.72 0.44 0.84
CA LEU A 133 10.56 1.31 1.67
C LEU A 133 9.83 1.61 2.98
N VAL A 134 10.55 1.57 4.08
CA VAL A 134 9.98 1.82 5.40
C VAL A 134 10.97 2.56 6.29
N ASP A 135 10.49 3.61 6.99
CA ASP A 135 11.25 4.28 8.05
C ASP A 135 11.66 3.26 9.10
N THR A 136 12.94 3.24 9.48
CA THR A 136 13.51 2.26 10.43
C THR A 136 12.82 2.27 11.79
N ARG A 137 12.15 3.37 12.14
CA ARG A 137 11.40 3.56 13.39
C ARG A 137 9.97 3.00 13.33
N ASN A 138 9.47 2.68 12.13
CA ASN A 138 8.13 2.11 11.94
C ASN A 138 8.14 0.59 12.16
N LEU A 139 8.41 0.18 13.40
CA LEU A 139 8.53 -1.23 13.76
C LEU A 139 7.29 -2.08 13.41
N PRO A 140 6.05 -1.58 13.55
CA PRO A 140 4.87 -2.34 13.11
C PRO A 140 4.87 -2.64 11.61
N CYS A 141 5.29 -1.70 10.77
CA CYS A 141 5.40 -1.93 9.32
C CYS A 141 6.55 -2.90 9.00
N VAL A 142 7.70 -2.77 9.67
CA VAL A 142 8.81 -3.72 9.55
C VAL A 142 8.33 -5.15 9.83
N ALA A 143 7.67 -5.37 10.97
CA ALA A 143 7.13 -6.69 11.34
C ALA A 143 6.09 -7.20 10.33
N LEU A 144 5.25 -6.30 9.80
CA LEU A 144 4.27 -6.63 8.75
C LEU A 144 4.96 -7.13 7.49
N LEU A 145 5.94 -6.40 6.96
CA LEU A 145 6.66 -6.77 5.73
C LEU A 145 7.35 -8.14 5.87
N GLU A 146 8.01 -8.38 7.00
CA GLU A 146 8.64 -9.68 7.31
C GLU A 146 7.61 -10.81 7.40
N SER A 147 6.45 -10.56 8.00
CA SER A 147 5.37 -11.54 8.16
C SER A 147 4.72 -12.00 6.86
N VAL A 148 4.82 -11.19 5.80
CA VAL A 148 4.32 -11.54 4.46
C VAL A 148 5.44 -12.02 3.52
N GLY A 149 6.64 -12.25 4.06
CA GLY A 149 7.74 -12.93 3.37
C GLY A 149 8.76 -12.00 2.70
N LEU A 150 8.62 -10.68 2.81
CA LEU A 150 9.67 -9.78 2.31
C LEU A 150 10.93 -9.90 3.16
N ARG A 151 12.08 -9.74 2.53
CA ARG A 151 13.38 -9.75 3.18
C ARG A 151 14.01 -8.37 3.11
N ARG A 152 14.63 -7.93 4.20
CA ARG A 152 15.39 -6.70 4.21
C ARG A 152 16.67 -6.87 3.41
N GLU A 153 16.86 -6.02 2.40
CA GLU A 153 18.02 -6.05 1.50
C GLU A 153 18.95 -4.86 1.70
N ALA A 154 18.44 -3.73 2.19
CA ALA A 154 19.27 -2.55 2.41
C ALA A 154 18.81 -1.74 3.63
N HIS A 155 19.78 -0.96 4.17
CA HIS A 155 19.57 0.10 5.13
C HIS A 155 20.20 1.38 4.56
N PHE A 156 19.35 2.33 4.19
CA PHE A 156 19.77 3.63 3.69
C PHE A 156 19.75 4.64 4.81
N ARG A 157 20.88 5.32 5.03
CA ARG A 157 20.98 6.37 6.05
C ARG A 157 20.61 7.71 5.43
N HIS A 158 19.79 8.50 6.15
CA HIS A 158 19.34 9.83 5.74
C HIS A 158 18.83 9.83 4.29
N ASN A 159 18.02 8.83 3.94
CA ASN A 159 17.55 8.60 2.58
C ASN A 159 16.26 9.38 2.26
N GLY A 160 15.38 9.54 3.25
CA GLY A 160 14.13 10.26 3.11
C GLY A 160 14.13 11.57 3.89
N TRP A 161 13.54 12.63 3.30
CA TRP A 161 13.25 13.87 4.02
C TRP A 161 11.75 13.94 4.26
N TYR A 162 11.32 13.68 5.50
CA TYR A 162 9.92 13.65 5.87
C TYR A 162 9.68 14.47 7.13
N LYS A 163 8.60 15.25 7.16
CA LYS A 163 8.16 16.01 8.35
C LYS A 163 9.27 16.90 8.96
N GLY A 164 10.13 17.46 8.10
CA GLY A 164 11.18 18.38 8.53
C GLY A 164 12.44 17.72 9.09
N GLU A 165 12.60 16.40 8.91
CA GLU A 165 13.80 15.66 9.35
C GLU A 165 14.26 14.63 8.32
N TRP A 166 15.56 14.31 8.36
CA TRP A 166 16.11 13.18 7.64
C TRP A 166 15.79 11.88 8.37
N CYS A 167 15.30 10.89 7.65
CA CYS A 167 15.07 9.57 8.19
C CYS A 167 15.92 8.49 7.51
N ASP A 168 16.22 7.45 8.26
CA ASP A 168 16.78 6.21 7.74
C ASP A 168 15.66 5.31 7.23
N GLU A 169 15.94 4.59 6.16
CA GLU A 169 14.96 3.68 5.55
C GLU A 169 15.54 2.28 5.37
N TYR A 170 14.73 1.27 5.64
CA TYR A 170 14.97 -0.08 5.18
C TYR A 170 14.29 -0.30 3.84
N GLN A 171 15.00 -0.96 2.92
CA GLN A 171 14.38 -1.54 1.73
C GLN A 171 14.12 -3.02 1.96
N TYR A 172 12.89 -3.40 1.78
CA TYR A 172 12.43 -4.77 1.76
C TYR A 172 12.08 -5.20 0.35
N ALA A 173 12.27 -6.50 0.03
CA ALA A 173 11.87 -7.04 -1.26
C ALA A 173 11.39 -8.49 -1.16
N LEU A 174 10.54 -8.87 -2.12
CA LEU A 174 10.16 -10.25 -2.41
C LEU A 174 10.33 -10.50 -3.90
N LEU A 175 10.98 -11.62 -4.23
CA LEU A 175 11.18 -12.08 -5.62
C LEU A 175 10.16 -13.16 -5.94
N HIS A 176 9.57 -13.08 -7.13
CA HIS A 176 8.89 -14.22 -7.72
C HIS A 176 9.94 -15.17 -8.29
N ILE A 177 10.28 -16.18 -7.52
CA ILE A 177 11.14 -17.26 -8.00
C ILE A 177 10.21 -18.24 -8.70
N ALA A 178 10.17 -18.17 -10.04
CA ALA A 178 9.56 -19.23 -10.83
C ALA A 178 10.34 -20.50 -10.50
N VAL A 179 9.67 -21.52 -9.99
CA VAL A 179 10.25 -22.87 -9.90
C VAL A 179 10.51 -23.28 -11.35
N PRO A 180 11.74 -23.60 -11.75
CA PRO A 180 11.97 -24.16 -13.09
C PRO A 180 11.10 -25.40 -13.26
N GLU A 181 10.37 -25.46 -14.39
CA GLU A 181 9.64 -26.66 -14.78
C GLU A 181 10.56 -27.85 -14.98
#